data_1f78e61ff33d95bb1aefd4d1c8566c8a
#
_entry.id   1f78e61ff33d95bb1aefd4d1c8566c8a
#
_cell.length_a   1.000
_cell.length_b   1.000
_cell.length_c   1.000
_cell.angle_alpha   90.00
_cell.angle_beta   90.00
_cell.angle_gamma   90.00
#
_symmetry.space_group_name_H-M   'P 1'
#
loop_
_entity.id
_entity.type
_entity.pdbx_description
1 polymer ?
#
loop_
_entity_poly.entity_id
_entity_poly.type
_entity_poly.pdbx_seq_one_letter_code
_entity_poly.pdbx_strand_id
1 'polypeptide(L)'
;MKQYLDLLKHIRENGTMKSDRTGTGTQSVFGYQARYDLSEGFPLLTTKKLHLKSIIYELLWFIAGDTNVKFLQDHGVRIWNEWADENGDLGPVYGHQWRSWPTPDGGTIDQLSNVINQIKNSPDSRRMIVSAWNVAEVEKMALPPCHSLFQFYVADGKLSCQLYQRSADVFLGVPFNIASYALLTMMIAQVCGLQPGEFVHTTGDTHIYTNHFEQVELQLSREPRKLPKMKINPEVKSIFDFKYEDFELVDYDPHPHIAGVVAV
;
A
#
# COMPACT_ATOMS: atom_id res chain seq x y z
N MET A 1 -7.61 -7.36 -12.64
CA MET A 1 -7.61 -7.69 -11.18
C MET A 1 -7.93 -9.17 -10.90
N LYS A 2 -7.71 -10.04 -11.88
CA LYS A 2 -7.87 -11.49 -11.70
C LYS A 2 -6.92 -12.02 -10.60
N GLN A 3 -5.69 -11.51 -10.55
CA GLN A 3 -4.66 -11.90 -9.57
C GLN A 3 -5.15 -11.78 -8.12
N TYR A 4 -5.94 -10.74 -7.80
CA TYR A 4 -6.50 -10.57 -6.47
C TYR A 4 -7.62 -11.58 -6.17
N LEU A 5 -8.48 -11.88 -7.14
CA LEU A 5 -9.51 -12.91 -6.99
C LEU A 5 -8.90 -14.30 -6.88
N ASP A 6 -7.84 -14.59 -7.64
CA ASP A 6 -7.09 -15.83 -7.53
C ASP A 6 -6.47 -15.99 -6.13
N LEU A 7 -5.99 -14.90 -5.51
CA LEU A 7 -5.51 -14.90 -4.12
C LEU A 7 -6.62 -15.23 -3.13
N LEU A 8 -7.77 -14.55 -3.22
CA LEU A 8 -8.92 -14.85 -2.35
C LEU A 8 -9.34 -16.33 -2.44
N LYS A 9 -9.46 -16.83 -3.67
CA LYS A 9 -9.79 -18.24 -3.95
C LYS A 9 -8.74 -19.18 -3.37
N HIS A 10 -7.45 -18.87 -3.60
CA HIS A 10 -6.35 -19.67 -3.08
C HIS A 10 -6.40 -19.83 -1.56
N ILE A 11 -6.66 -18.73 -0.82
CA ILE A 11 -6.78 -18.80 0.65
C ILE A 11 -7.99 -19.62 1.05
N ARG A 12 -9.15 -19.43 0.40
CA ARG A 12 -10.37 -20.19 0.72
C ARG A 12 -10.23 -21.69 0.48
N GLU A 13 -9.47 -22.09 -0.54
CA GLU A 13 -9.27 -23.50 -0.91
C GLU A 13 -8.12 -24.17 -0.15
N ASN A 14 -7.06 -23.44 0.18
CA ASN A 14 -5.81 -24.01 0.69
C ASN A 14 -5.39 -23.48 2.07
N GLY A 15 -6.08 -22.45 2.59
CA GLY A 15 -5.71 -21.80 3.84
C GLY A 15 -6.01 -22.64 5.07
N THR A 16 -5.16 -22.52 6.08
CA THR A 16 -5.30 -23.13 7.39
C THR A 16 -6.03 -22.18 8.35
N MET A 17 -6.94 -22.72 9.14
CA MET A 17 -7.61 -21.94 10.20
C MET A 17 -6.65 -21.68 11.36
N LYS A 18 -6.55 -20.42 11.78
CA LYS A 18 -5.69 -19.96 12.87
C LYS A 18 -6.44 -19.04 13.82
N SER A 19 -6.07 -19.06 15.09
CA SER A 19 -6.40 -17.98 16.01
C SER A 19 -5.53 -16.75 15.69
N ASP A 20 -5.99 -15.57 16.08
CA ASP A 20 -5.26 -14.31 15.96
C ASP A 20 -5.39 -13.48 17.24
N ARG A 21 -4.64 -12.37 17.31
CA ARG A 21 -4.61 -11.46 18.46
C ARG A 21 -5.99 -10.89 18.80
N THR A 22 -6.84 -10.67 17.80
CA THR A 22 -8.18 -10.06 17.98
C THR A 22 -9.23 -11.07 18.47
N GLY A 23 -8.93 -12.38 18.45
CA GLY A 23 -9.88 -13.44 18.79
C GLY A 23 -10.93 -13.72 17.71
N THR A 24 -10.88 -13.02 16.56
CA THR A 24 -11.81 -13.22 15.44
C THR A 24 -11.56 -14.54 14.72
N GLY A 25 -10.30 -14.93 14.61
CA GLY A 25 -9.84 -16.06 13.82
C GLY A 25 -9.62 -15.73 12.35
N THR A 26 -8.71 -16.45 11.72
CA THR A 26 -8.34 -16.25 10.32
C THR A 26 -8.24 -17.56 9.58
N GLN A 27 -8.44 -17.53 8.26
CA GLN A 27 -7.99 -18.55 7.33
C GLN A 27 -6.80 -17.99 6.55
N SER A 28 -5.63 -18.63 6.58
CA SER A 28 -4.40 -18.06 6.05
C SER A 28 -3.54 -19.06 5.30
N VAL A 29 -2.74 -18.51 4.35
CA VAL A 29 -1.59 -19.17 3.73
C VAL A 29 -0.33 -18.38 4.07
N PHE A 30 0.83 -19.05 4.02
CA PHE A 30 2.12 -18.37 4.25
C PHE A 30 2.91 -18.26 2.95
N GLY A 31 3.11 -17.02 2.53
CA GLY A 31 3.82 -16.69 1.29
C GLY A 31 2.92 -16.73 0.05
N TYR A 32 2.75 -15.58 -0.58
CA TYR A 32 2.07 -15.44 -1.87
C TYR A 32 2.68 -14.28 -2.65
N GLN A 33 2.67 -14.35 -3.97
CA GLN A 33 3.11 -13.24 -4.82
C GLN A 33 2.13 -13.03 -5.97
N ALA A 34 1.74 -11.77 -6.17
CA ALA A 34 0.94 -11.34 -7.32
C ALA A 34 1.66 -10.22 -8.07
N ARG A 35 1.43 -10.11 -9.38
CA ARG A 35 2.00 -9.09 -10.26
C ARG A 35 0.90 -8.30 -10.95
N TYR A 36 1.07 -6.98 -10.99
CA TYR A 36 0.15 -6.04 -11.60
C TYR A 36 0.92 -5.20 -12.61
N ASP A 37 0.66 -5.43 -13.90
CA ASP A 37 1.23 -4.62 -14.98
C ASP A 37 0.52 -3.26 -15.02
N LEU A 38 1.25 -2.20 -14.70
CA LEU A 38 0.70 -0.84 -14.62
C LEU A 38 0.41 -0.24 -16.00
N SER A 39 0.87 -0.87 -17.09
CA SER A 39 0.50 -0.48 -18.44
C SER A 39 -0.91 -0.92 -18.83
N GLU A 40 -1.48 -1.94 -18.18
CA GLU A 40 -2.86 -2.41 -18.39
C GLU A 40 -3.92 -1.48 -17.75
N GLY A 41 -3.53 -0.65 -16.82
CA GLY A 41 -4.39 0.28 -16.09
C GLY A 41 -4.02 0.39 -14.61
N PHE A 42 -4.75 1.22 -13.90
CA PHE A 42 -4.54 1.39 -12.45
C PHE A 42 -5.20 0.24 -11.68
N PRO A 43 -4.45 -0.52 -10.84
CA PRO A 43 -4.98 -1.73 -10.19
C PRO A 43 -5.87 -1.39 -8.99
N LEU A 44 -6.97 -0.67 -9.24
CA LEU A 44 -8.03 -0.41 -8.28
C LEU A 44 -9.16 -1.43 -8.50
N LEU A 45 -9.55 -2.14 -7.44
CA LEU A 45 -10.54 -3.21 -7.56
C LEU A 45 -11.84 -2.72 -8.19
N THR A 46 -12.40 -3.53 -9.10
CA THR A 46 -13.70 -3.31 -9.70
C THR A 46 -14.79 -4.27 -9.17
N THR A 47 -14.42 -5.33 -8.48
CA THR A 47 -15.36 -6.28 -7.84
C THR A 47 -15.99 -5.74 -6.55
N LYS A 48 -15.42 -4.70 -5.97
CA LYS A 48 -16.05 -3.84 -4.96
C LYS A 48 -15.51 -2.42 -5.07
N LYS A 49 -16.34 -1.42 -4.81
CA LYS A 49 -15.93 -0.01 -4.80
C LYS A 49 -14.99 0.27 -3.63
N LEU A 50 -13.84 0.90 -3.90
CA LEU A 50 -12.87 1.36 -2.91
C LEU A 50 -12.94 2.88 -2.74
N HIS A 51 -12.53 3.37 -1.57
CA HIS A 51 -12.49 4.80 -1.24
C HIS A 51 -11.12 5.38 -1.60
N LEU A 52 -10.92 5.71 -2.90
CA LEU A 52 -9.65 6.21 -3.43
C LEU A 52 -9.11 7.44 -2.68
N LYS A 53 -10.01 8.33 -2.21
CA LYS A 53 -9.62 9.52 -1.45
C LYS A 53 -8.75 9.16 -0.23
N SER A 54 -9.13 8.14 0.52
CA SER A 54 -8.33 7.67 1.67
C SER A 54 -6.98 7.14 1.24
N ILE A 55 -6.90 6.41 0.12
CA ILE A 55 -5.65 5.85 -0.39
C ILE A 55 -4.67 6.98 -0.77
N ILE A 56 -5.14 8.01 -1.48
CA ILE A 56 -4.29 9.13 -1.90
C ILE A 56 -3.80 9.94 -0.69
N TYR A 57 -4.70 10.33 0.22
CA TYR A 57 -4.29 11.13 1.39
C TYR A 57 -3.36 10.35 2.33
N GLU A 58 -3.57 9.06 2.54
CA GLU A 58 -2.66 8.22 3.32
C GLU A 58 -1.26 8.18 2.69
N LEU A 59 -1.19 7.97 1.37
CA LEU A 59 0.09 7.94 0.67
C LEU A 59 0.83 9.28 0.75
N LEU A 60 0.11 10.40 0.55
CA LEU A 60 0.69 11.74 0.70
C LEU A 60 1.18 12.00 2.13
N TRP A 61 0.44 11.53 3.13
CA TRP A 61 0.79 11.61 4.53
C TRP A 61 2.07 10.80 4.84
N PHE A 62 2.22 9.59 4.30
CA PHE A 62 3.46 8.82 4.41
C PHE A 62 4.64 9.54 3.75
N ILE A 63 4.46 10.07 2.53
CA ILE A 63 5.49 10.80 1.78
C ILE A 63 5.92 12.08 2.53
N ALA A 64 5.01 12.75 3.21
CA ALA A 64 5.32 13.90 4.06
C ALA A 64 6.15 13.53 5.30
N GLY A 65 6.20 12.26 5.69
CA GLY A 65 6.88 11.80 6.91
C GLY A 65 6.08 12.07 8.18
N ASP A 66 4.79 12.40 8.05
CA ASP A 66 3.90 12.70 9.17
C ASP A 66 3.42 11.41 9.84
N THR A 67 3.16 11.49 11.15
CA THR A 67 2.67 10.40 12.00
C THR A 67 1.42 10.76 12.77
N ASN A 68 0.98 12.03 12.68
CA ASN A 68 -0.22 12.50 13.34
C ASN A 68 -1.43 12.41 12.42
N VAL A 69 -2.52 11.84 12.92
CA VAL A 69 -3.76 11.63 12.14
C VAL A 69 -4.52 12.91 11.81
N LYS A 70 -4.13 14.06 12.40
CA LYS A 70 -4.82 15.34 12.17
C LYS A 70 -4.89 15.71 10.69
N PHE A 71 -3.80 15.54 9.94
CA PHE A 71 -3.80 15.79 8.49
C PHE A 71 -4.87 14.95 7.78
N LEU A 72 -4.98 13.67 8.12
CA LEU A 72 -5.97 12.76 7.54
C LEU A 72 -7.39 13.18 7.92
N GLN A 73 -7.62 13.51 9.19
CA GLN A 73 -8.92 13.95 9.72
C GLN A 73 -9.40 15.25 9.06
N ASP A 74 -8.51 16.23 8.88
CA ASP A 74 -8.80 17.52 8.22
C ASP A 74 -9.28 17.31 6.77
N HIS A 75 -8.90 16.19 6.14
CA HIS A 75 -9.35 15.79 4.80
C HIS A 75 -10.49 14.73 4.82
N GLY A 76 -11.07 14.44 6.00
CA GLY A 76 -12.18 13.50 6.14
C GLY A 76 -11.77 12.02 6.04
N VAL A 77 -10.50 11.71 6.22
CA VAL A 77 -9.94 10.34 6.25
C VAL A 77 -9.76 9.90 7.70
N ARG A 78 -10.31 8.74 8.06
CA ARG A 78 -10.37 8.27 9.45
C ARG A 78 -9.81 6.86 9.66
N ILE A 79 -9.11 6.32 8.66
CA ILE A 79 -8.65 4.92 8.64
C ILE A 79 -7.58 4.59 9.69
N TRP A 80 -7.01 5.60 10.35
CA TRP A 80 -6.00 5.45 11.40
C TRP A 80 -6.48 5.89 12.81
N ASN A 81 -7.73 6.38 12.95
CA ASN A 81 -8.22 6.94 14.21
C ASN A 81 -8.21 5.96 15.38
N GLU A 82 -8.42 4.67 15.10
CA GLU A 82 -8.54 3.62 16.14
C GLU A 82 -7.20 3.32 16.84
N TRP A 83 -6.08 3.66 16.20
CA TRP A 83 -4.74 3.41 16.73
C TRP A 83 -4.05 4.66 17.28
N ALA A 84 -4.57 5.85 16.99
CA ALA A 84 -3.97 7.10 17.45
C ALA A 84 -4.18 7.30 18.96
N ASP A 85 -3.18 7.89 19.62
CA ASP A 85 -3.28 8.32 21.00
C ASP A 85 -4.20 9.53 21.17
N GLU A 86 -4.31 10.05 22.39
CA GLU A 86 -5.15 11.22 22.72
C GLU A 86 -4.74 12.51 22.01
N ASN A 87 -3.48 12.60 21.56
CA ASN A 87 -2.93 13.71 20.78
C ASN A 87 -3.00 13.49 19.26
N GLY A 88 -3.51 12.34 18.83
CA GLY A 88 -3.59 11.94 17.43
C GLY A 88 -2.30 11.38 16.86
N ASP A 89 -1.31 11.02 17.70
CA ASP A 89 -0.03 10.48 17.26
C ASP A 89 -0.04 8.95 17.22
N LEU A 90 0.70 8.40 16.26
CA LEU A 90 0.86 6.96 16.03
C LEU A 90 2.26 6.45 16.37
N GLY A 91 3.14 7.34 16.89
CA GLY A 91 4.55 7.02 17.04
C GLY A 91 5.29 6.95 15.69
N PRO A 92 6.52 6.41 15.66
CA PRO A 92 7.41 6.47 14.50
C PRO A 92 7.00 5.49 13.36
N VAL A 93 5.73 5.51 12.92
CA VAL A 93 5.20 4.64 11.87
C VAL A 93 5.68 5.07 10.48
N TYR A 94 5.44 4.28 9.49
CA TYR A 94 5.71 4.38 8.05
C TYR A 94 6.41 5.66 7.56
N GLY A 95 5.73 6.79 7.56
CA GLY A 95 6.24 8.06 7.05
C GLY A 95 7.49 8.52 7.80
N HIS A 96 7.53 8.37 9.12
CA HIS A 96 8.71 8.68 9.91
C HIS A 96 9.91 7.82 9.47
N GLN A 97 9.72 6.51 9.33
CA GLN A 97 10.81 5.62 8.90
C GLN A 97 11.26 5.91 7.47
N TRP A 98 10.34 6.25 6.57
CA TRP A 98 10.69 6.58 5.19
C TRP A 98 11.51 7.86 5.06
N ARG A 99 11.23 8.86 5.92
CA ARG A 99 11.75 10.22 5.79
C ARG A 99 12.77 10.63 6.85
N SER A 100 12.78 9.97 7.99
CA SER A 100 13.55 10.39 9.16
C SER A 100 14.05 9.19 9.97
N TRP A 101 14.56 8.16 9.30
CA TRP A 101 15.14 6.99 9.98
C TRP A 101 16.29 7.42 10.90
N PRO A 102 16.20 7.18 12.22
CA PRO A 102 17.19 7.67 13.16
C PRO A 102 18.54 6.97 13.01
N THR A 103 19.64 7.72 13.18
CA THR A 103 21.00 7.22 13.19
C THR A 103 21.61 7.27 14.59
N PRO A 104 22.62 6.43 14.91
CA PRO A 104 23.23 6.38 16.24
C PRO A 104 23.89 7.69 16.70
N ASP A 105 24.28 8.57 15.77
CA ASP A 105 24.86 9.88 16.03
C ASP A 105 23.82 11.00 16.25
N GLY A 106 22.53 10.64 16.29
CA GLY A 106 21.40 11.56 16.47
C GLY A 106 20.93 12.26 15.20
N GLY A 107 21.45 11.88 14.05
CA GLY A 107 20.97 12.32 12.75
C GLY A 107 19.79 11.48 12.22
N THR A 108 19.40 11.75 10.99
CA THR A 108 18.33 10.99 10.29
C THR A 108 18.71 10.68 8.84
N ILE A 109 18.12 9.62 8.31
CA ILE A 109 18.22 9.22 6.89
C ILE A 109 16.85 9.38 6.23
N ASP A 110 16.78 10.16 5.16
CA ASP A 110 15.63 10.22 4.26
C ASP A 110 15.76 9.14 3.19
N GLN A 111 15.18 7.97 3.48
CA GLN A 111 15.24 6.82 2.59
C GLN A 111 14.54 7.09 1.25
N LEU A 112 13.42 7.84 1.27
CA LEU A 112 12.65 8.12 0.06
C LEU A 112 13.42 9.03 -0.90
N SER A 113 14.05 10.10 -0.40
CA SER A 113 14.93 10.95 -1.21
C SER A 113 16.14 10.18 -1.74
N ASN A 114 16.74 9.32 -0.91
CA ASN A 114 17.90 8.51 -1.30
C ASN A 114 17.54 7.54 -2.43
N VAL A 115 16.41 6.85 -2.35
CA VAL A 115 16.01 5.88 -3.38
C VAL A 115 15.67 6.58 -4.70
N ILE A 116 15.03 7.74 -4.66
CA ILE A 116 14.77 8.56 -5.87
C ILE A 116 16.07 9.01 -6.52
N ASN A 117 17.04 9.45 -5.73
CA ASN A 117 18.37 9.79 -6.23
C ASN A 117 19.09 8.59 -6.85
N GLN A 118 18.98 7.41 -6.26
CA GLN A 118 19.55 6.17 -6.82
C GLN A 118 18.87 5.81 -8.15
N ILE A 119 17.55 5.88 -8.26
CA ILE A 119 16.82 5.62 -9.51
C ILE A 119 17.31 6.54 -10.63
N LYS A 120 17.53 7.84 -10.34
CA LYS A 120 17.99 8.81 -11.33
C LYS A 120 19.46 8.63 -11.74
N ASN A 121 20.34 8.34 -10.80
CA ASN A 121 21.79 8.42 -11.00
C ASN A 121 22.48 7.05 -11.07
N SER A 122 21.82 5.99 -10.65
CA SER A 122 22.36 4.61 -10.62
C SER A 122 21.22 3.60 -10.84
N PRO A 123 20.53 3.63 -11.99
CA PRO A 123 19.32 2.83 -12.22
C PRO A 123 19.56 1.31 -12.13
N ASP A 124 20.80 0.86 -12.37
CA ASP A 124 21.20 -0.56 -12.24
C ASP A 124 21.46 -1.01 -10.79
N SER A 125 21.27 -0.10 -9.80
CA SER A 125 21.48 -0.42 -8.38
C SER A 125 20.49 -1.48 -7.90
N ARG A 126 21.00 -2.45 -7.15
CA ARG A 126 20.21 -3.48 -6.46
C ARG A 126 19.93 -3.11 -5.01
N ARG A 127 20.17 -1.85 -4.62
CA ARG A 127 20.05 -1.32 -3.25
C ARG A 127 18.94 -0.29 -3.10
N MET A 128 18.03 -0.19 -4.06
CA MET A 128 16.90 0.74 -4.07
C MET A 128 15.79 0.24 -3.16
N ILE A 129 16.03 0.25 -1.84
CA ILE A 129 15.14 -0.28 -0.81
C ILE A 129 14.74 0.84 0.14
N VAL A 130 13.45 0.83 0.55
CA VAL A 130 12.90 1.62 1.65
C VAL A 130 12.29 0.67 2.66
N SER A 131 12.71 0.76 3.92
CA SER A 131 12.23 -0.07 5.02
C SER A 131 11.42 0.76 6.02
N ALA A 132 10.27 0.25 6.41
CA ALA A 132 9.50 0.76 7.55
C ALA A 132 9.74 -0.07 8.82
N TRP A 133 10.32 -1.27 8.68
CA TRP A 133 10.58 -2.17 9.81
C TRP A 133 11.89 -1.80 10.49
N ASN A 134 11.79 -0.93 11.50
CA ASN A 134 12.93 -0.52 12.35
C ASN A 134 12.86 -1.30 13.66
N VAL A 135 13.74 -2.29 13.81
CA VAL A 135 13.78 -3.18 15.00
C VAL A 135 13.98 -2.41 16.31
N ALA A 136 14.68 -1.26 16.27
CA ALA A 136 14.91 -0.43 17.45
C ALA A 136 13.70 0.43 17.87
N GLU A 137 12.71 0.59 16.99
CA GLU A 137 11.56 1.48 17.21
C GLU A 137 10.20 0.81 17.04
N VAL A 138 10.14 -0.42 16.55
CA VAL A 138 8.87 -1.11 16.25
C VAL A 138 7.93 -1.19 17.47
N GLU A 139 8.48 -1.32 18.67
CA GLU A 139 7.68 -1.36 19.91
C GLU A 139 7.13 0.01 20.35
N LYS A 140 7.60 1.10 19.73
CA LYS A 140 7.09 2.46 19.97
C LYS A 140 5.96 2.84 19.03
N MET A 141 5.67 2.01 18.03
CA MET A 141 4.66 2.24 17.02
C MET A 141 3.29 1.79 17.53
N ALA A 142 2.27 2.59 17.32
CA ALA A 142 0.89 2.22 17.67
C ALA A 142 0.45 0.94 16.92
N LEU A 143 0.97 0.75 15.71
CA LEU A 143 0.78 -0.47 14.91
C LEU A 143 2.09 -0.80 14.16
N PRO A 144 2.76 -1.93 14.47
CA PRO A 144 3.92 -2.40 13.72
C PRO A 144 3.64 -2.53 12.23
N PRO A 145 4.54 -2.07 11.33
CA PRO A 145 4.27 -1.98 9.91
C PRO A 145 3.90 -3.32 9.28
N CYS A 146 2.74 -3.42 8.66
CA CYS A 146 2.33 -4.59 7.88
C CYS A 146 3.09 -4.64 6.55
N HIS A 147 3.11 -3.54 5.79
CA HIS A 147 3.96 -3.38 4.60
C HIS A 147 5.36 -2.93 5.03
N SER A 148 6.24 -3.92 5.19
CA SER A 148 7.47 -3.79 5.95
C SER A 148 8.61 -3.13 5.18
N LEU A 149 8.76 -3.46 3.88
CA LEU A 149 9.76 -2.87 2.99
C LEU A 149 9.33 -2.97 1.54
N PHE A 150 9.86 -2.07 0.72
CA PHE A 150 9.68 -2.14 -0.73
C PHE A 150 10.99 -1.84 -1.44
N GLN A 151 11.13 -2.40 -2.66
CA GLN A 151 12.30 -2.29 -3.50
C GLN A 151 11.91 -1.86 -4.90
N PHE A 152 12.70 -0.98 -5.50
CA PHE A 152 12.53 -0.59 -6.89
C PHE A 152 13.49 -1.31 -7.82
N TYR A 153 13.08 -1.42 -9.08
CA TYR A 153 13.84 -2.01 -10.16
C TYR A 153 13.61 -1.22 -11.45
N VAL A 154 14.68 -0.85 -12.14
CA VAL A 154 14.63 -0.13 -13.41
C VAL A 154 15.10 -1.05 -14.53
N ALA A 155 14.29 -1.20 -15.56
CA ALA A 155 14.65 -1.92 -16.78
C ALA A 155 13.86 -1.38 -17.97
N ASP A 156 14.47 -1.31 -19.14
CA ASP A 156 13.84 -0.89 -20.39
C ASP A 156 13.08 0.45 -20.29
N GLY A 157 13.62 1.39 -19.53
CA GLY A 157 12.98 2.70 -19.29
C GLY A 157 11.74 2.66 -18.39
N LYS A 158 11.50 1.56 -17.69
CA LYS A 158 10.37 1.35 -16.79
C LYS A 158 10.82 1.20 -15.35
N LEU A 159 10.02 1.71 -14.42
CA LEU A 159 10.16 1.53 -12.97
C LEU A 159 9.16 0.51 -12.47
N SER A 160 9.63 -0.53 -11.81
CA SER A 160 8.84 -1.51 -11.09
C SER A 160 9.09 -1.42 -9.59
N CYS A 161 8.10 -1.81 -8.79
CA CYS A 161 8.19 -1.83 -7.33
C CYS A 161 7.75 -3.20 -6.81
N GLN A 162 8.54 -3.78 -5.90
CA GLN A 162 8.14 -4.96 -5.14
C GLN A 162 7.96 -4.60 -3.67
N LEU A 163 6.77 -4.87 -3.14
CA LEU A 163 6.44 -4.75 -1.72
C LEU A 163 6.54 -6.12 -1.04
N TYR A 164 7.20 -6.18 0.13
CA TYR A 164 7.00 -7.25 1.09
C TYR A 164 6.07 -6.81 2.21
N GLN A 165 4.92 -7.45 2.31
CA GLN A 165 3.91 -7.24 3.36
C GLN A 165 3.87 -8.46 4.28
N ARG A 166 4.35 -8.31 5.52
CA ARG A 166 4.47 -9.41 6.49
C ARG A 166 3.13 -9.98 6.94
N SER A 167 2.09 -9.14 6.97
CA SER A 167 0.73 -9.48 7.42
C SER A 167 -0.27 -8.79 6.49
N ALA A 168 -1.13 -9.58 5.86
CA ALA A 168 -1.99 -9.12 4.78
C ALA A 168 -3.44 -9.56 5.01
N ASP A 169 -4.26 -8.63 5.55
CA ASP A 169 -5.73 -8.76 5.51
C ASP A 169 -6.20 -8.59 4.07
N VAL A 170 -6.51 -9.71 3.43
CA VAL A 170 -6.77 -9.72 1.99
C VAL A 170 -8.11 -9.07 1.63
N PHE A 171 -9.08 -9.08 2.54
CA PHE A 171 -10.39 -8.48 2.23
C PHE A 171 -10.41 -6.96 2.41
N LEU A 172 -9.91 -6.41 3.53
CA LEU A 172 -9.96 -4.97 3.79
C LEU A 172 -8.68 -4.25 3.38
N GLY A 173 -7.51 -4.69 3.85
CA GLY A 173 -6.24 -3.98 3.73
C GLY A 173 -5.59 -4.10 2.36
N VAL A 174 -5.44 -5.32 1.85
CA VAL A 174 -4.70 -5.59 0.60
C VAL A 174 -5.16 -4.77 -0.60
N PRO A 175 -6.48 -4.55 -0.85
CA PRO A 175 -6.92 -3.71 -1.95
C PRO A 175 -6.41 -2.27 -1.88
N PHE A 176 -6.31 -1.70 -0.67
CA PHE A 176 -5.74 -0.37 -0.43
C PHE A 176 -4.23 -0.37 -0.68
N ASN A 177 -3.52 -1.40 -0.20
CA ASN A 177 -2.07 -1.51 -0.36
C ASN A 177 -1.67 -1.67 -1.83
N ILE A 178 -2.40 -2.48 -2.62
CA ILE A 178 -2.16 -2.62 -4.07
C ILE A 178 -2.26 -1.26 -4.76
N ALA A 179 -3.36 -0.53 -4.54
CA ALA A 179 -3.59 0.77 -5.18
C ALA A 179 -2.57 1.82 -4.70
N SER A 180 -2.24 1.85 -3.40
CA SER A 180 -1.29 2.79 -2.82
C SER A 180 0.11 2.61 -3.40
N TYR A 181 0.65 1.39 -3.43
CA TYR A 181 2.00 1.15 -3.96
C TYR A 181 2.07 1.22 -5.49
N ALA A 182 0.99 0.88 -6.20
CA ALA A 182 0.89 1.16 -7.63
C ALA A 182 0.96 2.66 -7.92
N LEU A 183 0.23 3.48 -7.14
CA LEU A 183 0.26 4.94 -7.26
C LEU A 183 1.65 5.49 -6.92
N LEU A 184 2.28 5.05 -5.83
CA LEU A 184 3.64 5.43 -5.46
C LEU A 184 4.64 5.12 -6.59
N THR A 185 4.51 3.95 -7.22
CA THR A 185 5.35 3.54 -8.35
C THR A 185 5.18 4.49 -9.54
N MET A 186 3.94 4.85 -9.88
CA MET A 186 3.62 5.78 -10.95
C MET A 186 4.16 7.19 -10.66
N MET A 187 4.01 7.68 -9.43
CA MET A 187 4.52 9.00 -9.00
C MET A 187 6.04 9.06 -9.09
N ILE A 188 6.75 8.04 -8.57
CA ILE A 188 8.23 8.00 -8.62
C ILE A 188 8.71 7.82 -10.07
N ALA A 189 8.05 7.00 -10.88
CA ALA A 189 8.38 6.87 -12.30
C ALA A 189 8.32 8.23 -13.00
N GLN A 190 7.24 9.01 -12.79
CA GLN A 190 7.08 10.35 -13.37
C GLN A 190 8.22 11.30 -12.96
N VAL A 191 8.52 11.42 -11.65
CA VAL A 191 9.55 12.35 -11.17
C VAL A 191 10.97 11.92 -11.52
N CYS A 192 11.15 10.65 -11.93
CA CYS A 192 12.41 10.11 -12.42
C CYS A 192 12.50 10.05 -13.96
N GLY A 193 11.46 10.46 -14.70
CA GLY A 193 11.43 10.43 -16.16
C GLY A 193 11.31 9.03 -16.75
N LEU A 194 10.75 8.08 -16.00
CA LEU A 194 10.54 6.69 -16.39
C LEU A 194 9.06 6.40 -16.65
N GLN A 195 8.77 5.30 -17.35
CA GLN A 195 7.42 4.76 -17.47
C GLN A 195 7.12 3.82 -16.28
N PRO A 196 5.86 3.72 -15.82
CA PRO A 196 5.47 2.68 -14.87
C PRO A 196 5.65 1.28 -15.47
N GLY A 197 6.25 0.37 -14.69
CA GLY A 197 6.39 -1.04 -15.03
C GLY A 197 5.37 -1.92 -14.32
N GLU A 198 5.84 -2.77 -13.39
CA GLU A 198 4.98 -3.66 -12.59
C GLU A 198 4.97 -3.23 -11.11
N PHE A 199 3.84 -3.47 -10.45
CA PHE A 199 3.80 -3.62 -9.01
C PHE A 199 3.79 -5.11 -8.67
N VAL A 200 4.78 -5.56 -7.90
CA VAL A 200 4.91 -6.95 -7.42
C VAL A 200 4.59 -6.98 -5.93
N HIS A 201 3.50 -7.65 -5.56
CA HIS A 201 3.04 -7.75 -4.19
C HIS A 201 3.42 -9.12 -3.62
N THR A 202 4.34 -9.15 -2.68
CA THR A 202 4.78 -10.35 -1.96
C THR A 202 4.29 -10.27 -0.52
N THR A 203 3.58 -11.31 -0.07
CA THR A 203 2.98 -11.33 1.27
C THR A 203 3.54 -12.48 2.10
N GLY A 204 3.61 -12.29 3.42
CA GLY A 204 3.95 -13.29 4.42
C GLY A 204 2.71 -14.04 4.93
N ASP A 205 2.19 -13.72 6.13
CA ASP A 205 0.90 -14.23 6.61
C ASP A 205 -0.23 -13.55 5.84
N THR A 206 -0.87 -14.31 4.97
CA THR A 206 -1.85 -13.83 4.00
C THR A 206 -3.20 -14.42 4.36
N HIS A 207 -4.12 -13.59 4.88
CA HIS A 207 -5.29 -14.11 5.57
C HIS A 207 -6.58 -13.39 5.23
N ILE A 208 -7.68 -14.12 5.46
CA ILE A 208 -9.05 -13.62 5.49
C ILE A 208 -9.57 -13.85 6.90
N TYR A 209 -10.07 -12.81 7.56
CA TYR A 209 -10.76 -12.94 8.84
C TYR A 209 -12.06 -13.73 8.69
N THR A 210 -12.40 -14.55 9.68
CA THR A 210 -13.57 -15.44 9.59
C THR A 210 -14.89 -14.68 9.44
N ASN A 211 -14.97 -13.48 10.01
CA ASN A 211 -16.13 -12.59 9.89
C ASN A 211 -16.28 -11.94 8.49
N HIS A 212 -15.34 -12.20 7.56
CA HIS A 212 -15.41 -11.72 6.18
C HIS A 212 -15.68 -12.81 5.14
N PHE A 213 -15.95 -14.04 5.55
CA PHE A 213 -16.13 -15.15 4.60
C PHE A 213 -17.31 -14.91 3.65
N GLU A 214 -18.45 -14.47 4.14
CA GLU A 214 -19.62 -14.17 3.31
C GLU A 214 -19.34 -13.03 2.31
N GLN A 215 -18.63 -12.00 2.75
CA GLN A 215 -18.22 -10.88 1.91
C GLN A 215 -17.24 -11.33 0.79
N VAL A 216 -16.34 -12.23 1.12
CA VAL A 216 -15.39 -12.82 0.15
C VAL A 216 -16.14 -13.66 -0.89
N GLU A 217 -17.07 -14.52 -0.47
CA GLU A 217 -17.90 -15.31 -1.40
C GLU A 217 -18.72 -14.39 -2.33
N LEU A 218 -19.33 -13.32 -1.78
CA LEU A 218 -20.00 -12.32 -2.59
C LEU A 218 -19.05 -11.65 -3.59
N GLN A 219 -17.84 -11.29 -3.16
CA GLN A 219 -16.85 -10.68 -4.04
C GLN A 219 -16.37 -11.62 -5.14
N LEU A 220 -16.16 -12.90 -4.83
CA LEU A 220 -15.78 -13.94 -5.79
C LEU A 220 -16.87 -14.26 -6.81
N SER A 221 -18.15 -14.01 -6.48
CA SER A 221 -19.28 -14.18 -7.41
C SER A 221 -19.36 -13.07 -8.47
N ARG A 222 -18.57 -11.99 -8.37
CA ARG A 222 -18.60 -10.83 -9.25
C ARG A 222 -17.53 -10.90 -10.32
N GLU A 223 -17.91 -10.69 -11.57
CA GLU A 223 -16.95 -10.57 -12.67
C GLU A 223 -16.18 -9.24 -12.59
N PRO A 224 -14.84 -9.26 -12.68
CA PRO A 224 -14.05 -8.03 -12.71
C PRO A 224 -14.34 -7.25 -13.99
N ARG A 225 -14.46 -5.92 -13.84
CA ARG A 225 -14.65 -5.00 -14.97
C ARG A 225 -13.29 -4.44 -15.41
N LYS A 226 -13.28 -3.68 -16.50
CA LYS A 226 -12.09 -3.01 -17.02
C LYS A 226 -11.41 -2.17 -15.93
N LEU A 227 -10.08 -2.19 -15.90
CA LEU A 227 -9.31 -1.33 -14.99
C LEU A 227 -9.51 0.15 -15.34
N PRO A 228 -9.62 1.02 -14.32
CA PRO A 228 -9.58 2.45 -14.51
C PRO A 228 -8.18 2.92 -14.92
N LYS A 229 -8.09 4.18 -15.29
CA LYS A 229 -6.82 4.87 -15.53
C LYS A 229 -6.59 5.92 -14.44
N MET A 230 -5.37 6.01 -13.94
CA MET A 230 -4.93 7.11 -13.10
C MET A 230 -4.17 8.11 -13.94
N LYS A 231 -4.69 9.34 -14.06
CA LYS A 231 -3.96 10.46 -14.62
C LYS A 231 -3.29 11.23 -13.48
N ILE A 232 -2.03 11.55 -13.68
CA ILE A 232 -1.22 12.31 -12.73
C ILE A 232 -0.81 13.61 -13.42
N ASN A 233 -0.91 14.74 -12.73
CA ASN A 233 -0.51 16.04 -13.24
C ASN A 233 0.98 16.01 -13.69
N PRO A 234 1.27 16.14 -14.99
CA PRO A 234 2.63 16.00 -15.53
C PRO A 234 3.56 17.16 -15.13
N GLU A 235 3.02 18.27 -14.63
CA GLU A 235 3.81 19.43 -14.21
C GLU A 235 4.51 19.21 -12.87
N VAL A 236 4.07 18.23 -12.06
CA VAL A 236 4.72 17.90 -10.78
C VAL A 236 6.03 17.16 -11.03
N LYS A 237 7.14 17.73 -10.54
CA LYS A 237 8.52 17.24 -10.78
C LYS A 237 9.21 16.70 -9.52
N SER A 238 8.63 16.94 -8.34
CA SER A 238 9.12 16.43 -7.06
C SER A 238 8.06 15.56 -6.40
N ILE A 239 8.47 14.43 -5.81
CA ILE A 239 7.57 13.54 -5.07
C ILE A 239 6.87 14.24 -3.89
N PHE A 240 7.48 15.31 -3.37
CA PHE A 240 7.02 16.05 -2.21
C PHE A 240 6.04 17.20 -2.56
N ASP A 241 5.83 17.47 -3.85
CA ASP A 241 4.99 18.58 -4.32
C ASP A 241 3.59 18.11 -4.73
N PHE A 242 3.36 16.79 -4.79
CA PHE A 242 2.06 16.25 -5.13
C PHE A 242 0.99 16.59 -4.10
N LYS A 243 -0.19 16.93 -4.62
CA LYS A 243 -1.41 17.19 -3.86
C LYS A 243 -2.53 16.30 -4.36
N TYR A 244 -3.62 16.20 -3.61
CA TYR A 244 -4.76 15.37 -3.98
C TYR A 244 -5.33 15.72 -5.38
N GLU A 245 -5.34 17.01 -5.74
CA GLU A 245 -5.86 17.54 -6.99
C GLU A 245 -5.01 17.15 -8.22
N ASP A 246 -3.79 16.64 -8.01
CA ASP A 246 -2.90 16.18 -9.08
C ASP A 246 -3.27 14.79 -9.61
N PHE A 247 -4.28 14.13 -9.01
CA PHE A 247 -4.71 12.78 -9.37
C PHE A 247 -6.15 12.78 -9.87
N GLU A 248 -6.36 12.24 -11.08
CA GLU A 248 -7.68 12.06 -11.69
C GLU A 248 -7.90 10.58 -12.03
N LEU A 249 -8.89 9.96 -11.38
CA LEU A 249 -9.32 8.59 -11.72
C LEU A 249 -10.33 8.64 -12.86
N VAL A 250 -10.02 7.95 -13.96
CA VAL A 250 -10.83 7.94 -15.17
C VAL A 250 -11.36 6.52 -15.44
N ASP A 251 -12.61 6.41 -15.88
CA ASP A 251 -13.27 5.16 -16.25
C ASP A 251 -13.38 4.14 -15.10
N TYR A 252 -13.57 4.59 -13.86
CA TYR A 252 -13.79 3.68 -12.72
C TYR A 252 -15.26 3.29 -12.61
N ASP A 253 -15.56 2.06 -13.02
CA ASP A 253 -16.89 1.44 -12.98
C ASP A 253 -16.89 0.19 -12.08
N PRO A 254 -16.87 0.33 -10.74
CA PRO A 254 -16.85 -0.81 -9.84
C PRO A 254 -18.25 -1.34 -9.56
N HIS A 255 -18.31 -2.61 -9.12
CA HIS A 255 -19.47 -3.12 -8.40
C HIS A 255 -19.65 -2.37 -7.07
N PRO A 256 -20.86 -2.40 -6.47
CA PRO A 256 -21.14 -1.74 -5.20
C PRO A 256 -20.13 -2.13 -4.10
N HIS A 257 -19.94 -1.22 -3.15
CA HIS A 257 -19.13 -1.50 -1.96
C HIS A 257 -19.62 -2.74 -1.20
N ILE A 258 -18.70 -3.47 -0.61
CA ILE A 258 -18.97 -4.56 0.34
C ILE A 258 -18.37 -4.14 1.68
N ALA A 259 -19.22 -3.92 2.66
CA ALA A 259 -18.79 -3.52 3.99
C ALA A 259 -18.16 -4.71 4.74
N GLY A 260 -17.14 -4.44 5.54
CA GLY A 260 -16.54 -5.40 6.48
C GLY A 260 -16.18 -4.70 7.79
N VAL A 261 -16.24 -5.43 8.89
CA VAL A 261 -15.88 -4.92 10.22
C VAL A 261 -14.39 -5.14 10.43
N VAL A 262 -13.67 -4.08 10.82
CA VAL A 262 -12.24 -4.17 11.14
C VAL A 262 -12.07 -5.04 12.39
N ALA A 263 -11.14 -6.00 12.35
CA ALA A 263 -10.72 -6.77 13.51
C ALA A 263 -9.64 -5.98 14.28
N VAL A 264 -9.94 -5.56 15.50
CA VAL A 264 -9.09 -4.73 16.37
C VAL A 264 -8.77 -5.42 17.70
#